data_d4092f49c31a0b897b5cb195aa6b691f
#
_entry.id   d4092f49c31a0b897b5cb195aa6b691f
#
_cell.length_a   1.000
_cell.length_b   1.000
_cell.length_c   1.000
_cell.angle_alpha   90.00
_cell.angle_beta   90.00
_cell.angle_gamma   90.00
#
_symmetry.space_group_name_H-M   'P 1'
#
loop_
_entity.id
_entity.type
_entity.pdbx_description
1 polymer ?
#
loop_
_entity_poly.entity_id
_entity_poly.type
_entity_poly.pdbx_seq_one_letter_code
_entity_poly.pdbx_strand_id
1 'polypeptide(L)'
;MNKIIIIIIIIFISCSESQTSKFPQISNTTDIYSIDDFKNLGFKIGEEYDNVDLPKSKSVYWGFWKDKDADEGSARFQSLGGSVGGMRDFEVRFYENHDEAVKYGQIYAEDSSGKNAVLTKKNALWSEGIKNRRTSGGPDGSPLPKYGGYAIYANFIILCEGVNLEQSLYTCSKIINELTN
;
A
#
# COMPACT_ATOMS: atom_id res chain seq x y z
N MET A 1 59.02 24.08 34.56
CA MET A 1 57.66 24.49 34.16
C MET A 1 57.18 23.56 33.07
N ASN A 2 56.42 22.49 33.43
CA ASN A 2 55.89 21.51 32.45
C ASN A 2 54.55 22.01 31.94
N LYS A 3 54.49 22.25 30.64
CA LYS A 3 53.22 22.53 29.95
C LYS A 3 52.52 21.21 29.58
N ILE A 4 51.41 20.91 30.24
CA ILE A 4 50.56 19.78 29.91
C ILE A 4 49.66 20.23 28.74
N ILE A 5 49.85 19.62 27.59
CA ILE A 5 48.96 19.79 26.42
C ILE A 5 47.83 18.80 26.56
N ILE A 6 46.61 19.31 26.83
CA ILE A 6 45.39 18.48 26.82
C ILE A 6 44.90 18.41 25.39
N ILE A 7 45.00 17.23 24.78
CA ILE A 7 44.38 16.94 23.48
C ILE A 7 42.93 16.55 23.71
N ILE A 8 42.00 17.39 23.31
CA ILE A 8 40.60 17.09 23.31
C ILE A 8 40.27 16.31 22.01
N ILE A 9 40.05 15.01 22.15
CA ILE A 9 39.56 14.18 21.05
C ILE A 9 38.06 14.38 20.95
N ILE A 10 37.59 15.12 19.93
CA ILE A 10 36.18 15.24 19.60
C ILE A 10 35.79 14.00 18.80
N ILE A 11 35.11 13.07 19.44
CA ILE A 11 34.51 11.92 18.79
C ILE A 11 33.22 12.39 18.09
N PHE A 12 33.28 12.55 16.77
CA PHE A 12 32.07 12.71 15.96
C PHE A 12 31.33 11.37 15.93
N ILE A 13 30.29 11.21 16.74
CA ILE A 13 29.33 10.12 16.58
C ILE A 13 28.50 10.50 15.37
N SER A 14 28.89 9.99 14.20
CA SER A 14 28.06 10.00 12.99
C SER A 14 26.91 9.05 13.23
N CYS A 15 25.74 9.57 13.64
CA CYS A 15 24.50 8.85 13.53
C CYS A 15 24.22 8.67 12.03
N SER A 16 24.52 7.48 11.50
CA SER A 16 24.03 7.06 10.22
C SER A 16 22.53 6.77 10.39
N GLU A 17 21.68 7.78 10.18
CA GLU A 17 20.28 7.53 9.88
C GLU A 17 20.26 6.69 8.59
N SER A 18 19.86 5.44 8.69
CA SER A 18 19.53 4.65 7.51
C SER A 18 18.32 5.34 6.86
N GLN A 19 18.57 6.10 5.81
CA GLN A 19 17.53 6.59 4.92
C GLN A 19 16.95 5.37 4.22
N THR A 20 15.93 4.77 4.82
CA THR A 20 15.00 3.94 4.07
C THR A 20 14.34 4.88 3.05
N SER A 21 14.73 4.77 1.79
CA SER A 21 14.10 5.54 0.71
C SER A 21 12.61 5.22 0.74
N LYS A 22 11.82 6.20 1.15
CA LYS A 22 10.37 6.02 1.17
C LYS A 22 9.91 5.80 -0.26
N PHE A 23 9.21 4.70 -0.50
CA PHE A 23 8.60 4.44 -1.81
C PHE A 23 7.65 5.60 -2.15
N PRO A 24 7.77 6.22 -3.33
CA PRO A 24 6.92 7.34 -3.69
C PRO A 24 5.47 6.86 -3.89
N GLN A 25 4.53 7.64 -3.37
CA GLN A 25 3.11 7.31 -3.49
C GLN A 25 2.61 7.40 -4.94
N ILE A 26 3.20 8.28 -5.75
CA ILE A 26 2.86 8.45 -7.16
C ILE A 26 4.15 8.38 -7.97
N SER A 27 4.20 7.45 -8.91
CA SER A 27 5.33 7.23 -9.82
C SER A 27 4.84 6.96 -11.22
N ASN A 28 5.36 7.73 -12.17
CA ASN A 28 5.07 7.53 -13.59
C ASN A 28 6.17 6.68 -14.25
N THR A 29 5.75 5.77 -15.10
CA THR A 29 6.59 5.01 -16.03
C THR A 29 5.80 4.85 -17.34
N THR A 30 6.48 4.56 -18.43
CA THR A 30 5.86 4.31 -19.74
C THR A 30 5.26 2.92 -19.87
N ASP A 31 5.49 2.05 -18.87
CA ASP A 31 5.00 0.69 -18.90
C ASP A 31 3.48 0.63 -18.71
N ILE A 32 2.86 -0.36 -19.27
CA ILE A 32 1.42 -0.64 -19.15
C ILE A 32 1.26 -2.04 -18.58
N TYR A 33 0.64 -2.12 -17.43
CA TYR A 33 0.39 -3.37 -16.71
C TYR A 33 -1.07 -3.81 -16.82
N SER A 34 -1.27 -5.10 -16.67
CA SER A 34 -2.55 -5.77 -16.64
C SER A 34 -2.64 -6.71 -15.42
N ILE A 35 -3.81 -7.28 -15.19
CA ILE A 35 -3.98 -8.29 -14.13
C ILE A 35 -3.14 -9.55 -14.39
N ASP A 36 -2.82 -9.84 -15.64
CA ASP A 36 -2.01 -11.03 -15.97
C ASP A 36 -0.57 -10.88 -15.51
N ASP A 37 -0.01 -9.66 -15.50
CA ASP A 37 1.31 -9.39 -14.93
C ASP A 37 1.32 -9.70 -13.43
N PHE A 38 0.27 -9.31 -12.71
CA PHE A 38 0.11 -9.64 -11.29
C PHE A 38 -0.06 -11.14 -11.05
N LYS A 39 -0.86 -11.85 -11.90
CA LYS A 39 -1.00 -13.31 -11.79
C LYS A 39 0.32 -14.04 -11.99
N ASN A 40 1.16 -13.57 -12.91
CA ASN A 40 2.49 -14.13 -13.17
C ASN A 40 3.40 -14.04 -11.93
N LEU A 41 3.21 -13.05 -11.06
CA LEU A 41 3.88 -12.93 -9.76
C LEU A 41 3.27 -13.81 -8.66
N GLY A 42 2.19 -14.53 -8.97
CA GLY A 42 1.47 -15.34 -7.98
C GLY A 42 0.38 -14.60 -7.23
N PHE A 43 -0.07 -13.44 -7.72
CA PHE A 43 -1.26 -12.76 -7.18
C PHE A 43 -2.50 -13.63 -7.40
N LYS A 44 -3.27 -13.83 -6.35
CA LYS A 44 -4.50 -14.63 -6.36
C LYS A 44 -5.70 -13.71 -6.30
N ILE A 45 -6.48 -13.68 -7.36
CA ILE A 45 -7.73 -12.94 -7.43
C ILE A 45 -8.73 -13.58 -6.47
N GLY A 46 -9.27 -12.77 -5.56
CA GLY A 46 -10.39 -13.14 -4.70
C GLY A 46 -11.73 -12.70 -5.29
N GLU A 47 -11.77 -11.49 -5.88
CA GLU A 47 -12.98 -10.92 -6.46
C GLU A 47 -12.62 -9.93 -7.58
N GLU A 48 -13.36 -9.94 -8.67
CA GLU A 48 -13.39 -8.88 -9.66
C GLU A 48 -14.61 -8.01 -9.38
N TYR A 49 -14.40 -6.68 -9.30
CA TYR A 49 -15.46 -5.74 -8.97
C TYR A 49 -16.11 -5.15 -10.20
N ASP A 50 -17.41 -4.88 -10.12
CA ASP A 50 -18.08 -4.05 -11.10
C ASP A 50 -17.55 -2.61 -10.99
N ASN A 51 -16.96 -2.13 -12.07
CA ASN A 51 -16.32 -0.83 -12.14
C ASN A 51 -17.11 0.22 -12.94
N VAL A 52 -18.37 -0.05 -13.25
CA VAL A 52 -19.20 0.84 -14.08
C VAL A 52 -19.31 2.25 -13.50
N ASP A 53 -19.37 2.37 -12.17
CA ASP A 53 -19.43 3.65 -11.44
C ASP A 53 -18.05 4.19 -11.07
N LEU A 54 -16.95 3.56 -11.48
CA LEU A 54 -15.58 4.03 -11.27
C LEU A 54 -15.03 4.64 -12.55
N PRO A 55 -14.98 5.99 -12.66
CA PRO A 55 -14.71 6.66 -13.93
C PRO A 55 -13.40 6.22 -14.57
N LYS A 56 -13.47 5.84 -15.85
CA LYS A 56 -12.31 5.46 -16.68
C LYS A 56 -11.55 4.21 -16.21
N SER A 57 -11.97 3.56 -15.15
CA SER A 57 -11.40 2.27 -14.77
C SER A 57 -11.66 1.22 -15.84
N LYS A 58 -10.65 0.45 -16.19
CA LYS A 58 -10.75 -0.69 -17.12
C LYS A 58 -11.20 -1.95 -16.38
N SER A 59 -10.65 -2.17 -15.19
CA SER A 59 -10.96 -3.32 -14.35
C SER A 59 -10.45 -3.08 -12.93
N VAL A 60 -11.07 -3.77 -11.98
CA VAL A 60 -10.70 -3.70 -10.55
C VAL A 60 -10.73 -5.09 -9.96
N TYR A 61 -9.68 -5.44 -9.24
CA TYR A 61 -9.54 -6.72 -8.58
C TYR A 61 -9.18 -6.56 -7.12
N TRP A 62 -9.83 -7.33 -6.27
CA TRP A 62 -9.36 -7.61 -4.94
C TRP A 62 -8.70 -8.98 -4.90
N GLY A 63 -7.59 -9.10 -4.17
CA GLY A 63 -6.91 -10.36 -4.07
C GLY A 63 -5.76 -10.34 -3.10
N PHE A 64 -4.94 -11.37 -3.19
CA PHE A 64 -3.87 -11.67 -2.24
C PHE A 64 -2.56 -11.93 -2.96
N TRP A 65 -1.48 -11.45 -2.37
CA TRP A 65 -0.13 -11.82 -2.79
C TRP A 65 0.72 -12.16 -1.56
N LYS A 66 1.60 -13.16 -1.70
CA LYS A 66 2.48 -13.57 -0.62
C LYS A 66 3.81 -12.83 -0.72
N ASP A 67 4.05 -11.94 0.22
CA ASP A 67 5.38 -11.37 0.45
C ASP A 67 6.30 -12.46 1.01
N LYS A 68 7.29 -12.88 0.21
CA LYS A 68 8.23 -13.96 0.57
C LYS A 68 9.22 -13.53 1.64
N ASP A 69 9.48 -12.21 1.73
CA ASP A 69 10.43 -11.62 2.65
C ASP A 69 9.75 -11.09 3.93
N ALA A 70 8.42 -11.27 4.04
CA ALA A 70 7.71 -10.83 5.23
C ALA A 70 8.22 -11.57 6.44
N ASP A 71 8.73 -10.81 7.41
CA ASP A 71 9.04 -11.33 8.73
C ASP A 71 7.77 -11.92 9.35
N GLU A 72 7.70 -13.25 9.45
CA GLU A 72 6.55 -13.99 9.99
C GLU A 72 6.24 -13.61 11.44
N GLY A 73 7.09 -12.82 12.07
CA GLY A 73 7.06 -12.51 13.49
C GLY A 73 6.55 -11.14 13.90
N SER A 74 6.06 -10.26 12.99
CA SER A 74 5.59 -8.97 13.46
C SER A 74 4.22 -9.10 14.17
N ALA A 75 4.27 -9.45 15.44
CA ALA A 75 3.13 -9.51 16.35
C ALA A 75 2.28 -8.22 16.33
N ARG A 76 2.90 -7.08 16.00
CA ARG A 76 2.23 -5.79 15.83
C ARG A 76 1.31 -5.76 14.62
N PHE A 77 1.71 -6.39 13.51
CA PHE A 77 0.89 -6.49 12.31
C PHE A 77 -0.31 -7.42 12.53
N GLN A 78 -0.09 -8.53 13.20
CA GLN A 78 -1.15 -9.48 13.56
C GLN A 78 -2.17 -8.89 14.53
N SER A 79 -1.72 -8.11 15.53
CA SER A 79 -2.61 -7.45 16.50
C SER A 79 -3.51 -6.38 15.89
N LEU A 80 -3.20 -5.91 14.68
CA LEU A 80 -3.95 -4.91 13.94
C LEU A 80 -4.78 -5.50 12.79
N GLY A 81 -4.97 -6.83 12.78
CA GLY A 81 -5.79 -7.52 11.77
C GLY A 81 -5.06 -7.84 10.47
N GLY A 82 -3.72 -7.75 10.45
CA GLY A 82 -2.92 -8.15 9.29
C GLY A 82 -2.91 -9.65 9.06
N SER A 83 -2.68 -10.07 7.83
CA SER A 83 -2.66 -11.47 7.43
C SER A 83 -1.46 -12.21 8.00
N VAL A 84 -1.65 -13.49 8.36
CA VAL A 84 -0.58 -14.36 8.87
C VAL A 84 0.26 -14.91 7.69
N GLY A 85 1.56 -15.15 7.93
CA GLY A 85 2.41 -15.87 6.98
C GLY A 85 2.76 -15.09 5.70
N GLY A 86 2.92 -13.77 5.79
CA GLY A 86 3.35 -12.95 4.65
C GLY A 86 2.27 -12.70 3.59
N MET A 87 1.09 -13.30 3.73
CA MET A 87 -0.03 -13.01 2.84
C MET A 87 -0.54 -11.59 3.09
N ARG A 88 -0.74 -10.83 2.01
CA ARG A 88 -1.23 -9.43 2.06
C ARG A 88 -2.41 -9.26 1.14
N ASP A 89 -3.36 -8.43 1.58
CA ASP A 89 -4.52 -8.00 0.81
C ASP A 89 -4.20 -6.79 -0.05
N PHE A 90 -4.72 -6.80 -1.27
CA PHE A 90 -4.61 -5.68 -2.20
C PHE A 90 -5.92 -5.46 -2.94
N GLU A 91 -6.14 -4.21 -3.34
CA GLU A 91 -7.12 -3.85 -4.36
C GLU A 91 -6.37 -3.14 -5.49
N VAL A 92 -6.46 -3.65 -6.72
CA VAL A 92 -5.76 -3.11 -7.90
C VAL A 92 -6.78 -2.60 -8.89
N ARG A 93 -6.62 -1.35 -9.34
CA ARG A 93 -7.49 -0.65 -10.28
C ARG A 93 -6.69 -0.25 -11.51
N PHE A 94 -7.03 -0.75 -12.68
CA PHE A 94 -6.35 -0.46 -13.93
C PHE A 94 -7.05 0.65 -14.72
N TYR A 95 -6.23 1.49 -15.36
CA TYR A 95 -6.64 2.60 -16.22
C TYR A 95 -5.95 2.47 -17.58
N GLU A 96 -6.31 3.35 -18.54
CA GLU A 96 -5.65 3.36 -19.85
C GLU A 96 -4.18 3.75 -19.74
N ASN A 97 -3.88 4.73 -18.88
CA ASN A 97 -2.54 5.29 -18.66
C ASN A 97 -2.44 5.93 -17.26
N HIS A 98 -1.24 6.42 -16.94
CA HIS A 98 -0.95 7.07 -15.67
C HIS A 98 -1.80 8.31 -15.42
N ASP A 99 -1.97 9.16 -16.43
CA ASP A 99 -2.71 10.42 -16.29
C ASP A 99 -4.19 10.16 -15.96
N GLU A 100 -4.79 9.11 -16.56
CA GLU A 100 -6.15 8.69 -16.22
C GLU A 100 -6.24 8.11 -14.81
N ALA A 101 -5.26 7.32 -14.38
CA ALA A 101 -5.20 6.78 -13.01
C ALA A 101 -5.16 7.94 -11.99
N VAL A 102 -4.30 8.93 -12.19
CA VAL A 102 -4.21 10.11 -11.32
C VAL A 102 -5.50 10.93 -11.39
N LYS A 103 -5.93 11.31 -12.58
CA LYS A 103 -7.03 12.27 -12.76
C LYS A 103 -8.39 11.74 -12.30
N TYR A 104 -8.67 10.47 -12.57
CA TYR A 104 -9.99 9.89 -12.34
C TYR A 104 -10.03 8.92 -11.16
N GLY A 105 -8.90 8.30 -10.81
CA GLY A 105 -8.85 7.25 -9.81
C GLY A 105 -8.39 7.69 -8.42
N GLN A 106 -7.52 8.71 -8.34
CA GLN A 106 -6.90 9.11 -7.08
C GLN A 106 -7.92 9.43 -5.99
N ILE A 107 -8.94 10.23 -6.26
CA ILE A 107 -9.96 10.62 -5.28
C ILE A 107 -10.70 9.40 -4.69
N TYR A 108 -10.93 8.37 -5.50
CA TYR A 108 -11.56 7.13 -5.05
C TYR A 108 -10.61 6.25 -4.23
N ALA A 109 -9.30 6.35 -4.47
CA ALA A 109 -8.30 5.68 -3.65
C ALA A 109 -8.16 6.35 -2.28
N GLU A 110 -8.20 7.68 -2.24
CA GLU A 110 -8.24 8.47 -1.00
C GLU A 110 -9.48 8.17 -0.17
N ASP A 111 -10.67 8.09 -0.82
CA ASP A 111 -11.92 7.70 -0.17
C ASP A 111 -11.87 6.29 0.43
N SER A 112 -11.07 5.40 -0.14
CA SER A 112 -11.03 3.97 0.19
C SER A 112 -9.89 3.58 1.15
N SER A 113 -8.97 4.48 1.49
CA SER A 113 -7.77 4.15 2.25
C SER A 113 -7.38 5.23 3.26
N GLY A 114 -6.47 4.86 4.18
CA GLY A 114 -6.00 5.76 5.23
C GLY A 114 -6.99 5.92 6.38
N LYS A 115 -6.60 6.76 7.34
CA LYS A 115 -7.38 6.97 8.57
C LYS A 115 -8.79 7.54 8.38
N ASN A 116 -9.01 8.20 7.25
CA ASN A 116 -10.28 8.83 6.90
C ASN A 116 -11.09 8.02 5.89
N ALA A 117 -10.70 6.77 5.63
CA ALA A 117 -11.36 5.91 4.67
C ALA A 117 -12.87 5.77 4.97
N VAL A 118 -13.68 5.89 3.93
CA VAL A 118 -15.12 5.70 4.01
C VAL A 118 -15.44 4.21 3.91
N LEU A 119 -15.98 3.64 4.99
CA LEU A 119 -16.19 2.20 5.13
C LEU A 119 -17.67 1.79 5.08
N THR A 120 -18.56 2.70 4.66
CA THR A 120 -19.99 2.44 4.53
C THR A 120 -20.49 2.74 3.13
N LYS A 121 -21.31 1.86 2.57
CA LYS A 121 -21.86 2.02 1.21
C LYS A 121 -22.56 3.36 0.98
N LYS A 122 -23.25 3.87 2.01
CA LYS A 122 -24.02 5.12 1.92
C LYS A 122 -23.16 6.34 1.62
N ASN A 123 -21.94 6.35 2.13
CA ASN A 123 -21.09 7.54 2.14
C ASN A 123 -19.90 7.41 1.17
N ALA A 124 -19.62 6.21 0.65
CA ALA A 124 -18.50 5.98 -0.24
C ALA A 124 -18.77 6.59 -1.63
N LEU A 125 -17.73 7.17 -2.22
CA LEU A 125 -17.77 7.66 -3.61
C LEU A 125 -17.99 6.50 -4.60
N TRP A 126 -17.44 5.33 -4.29
CA TRP A 126 -17.67 4.10 -5.02
C TRP A 126 -17.86 2.95 -4.01
N SER A 127 -19.04 2.36 -4.04
CA SER A 127 -19.48 1.44 -2.98
C SER A 127 -19.11 -0.02 -3.21
N GLU A 128 -18.63 -0.37 -4.40
CA GLU A 128 -18.18 -1.74 -4.70
C GLU A 128 -16.96 -2.08 -3.85
N GLY A 129 -16.83 -3.33 -3.43
CA GLY A 129 -15.69 -3.80 -2.63
C GLY A 129 -15.61 -3.30 -1.18
N ILE A 130 -16.55 -2.51 -0.67
CA ILE A 130 -16.54 -1.95 0.70
C ILE A 130 -16.29 -3.03 1.77
N LYS A 131 -16.87 -4.23 1.62
CA LYS A 131 -16.70 -5.35 2.58
C LYS A 131 -15.22 -5.78 2.71
N ASN A 132 -14.45 -5.66 1.63
CA ASN A 132 -13.06 -6.11 1.57
C ASN A 132 -12.06 -5.01 2.01
N ARG A 133 -12.53 -3.75 2.18
CA ARG A 133 -11.72 -2.60 2.62
C ARG A 133 -11.67 -2.39 4.11
N ARG A 134 -12.35 -3.24 4.89
CA ARG A 134 -12.49 -3.09 6.33
C ARG A 134 -12.08 -4.33 7.09
N THR A 135 -11.60 -4.12 8.32
CA THR A 135 -11.40 -5.17 9.31
C THR A 135 -12.38 -4.98 10.47
N SER A 136 -12.55 -6.00 11.30
CA SER A 136 -13.41 -5.95 12.50
C SER A 136 -12.61 -5.67 13.77
N GLY A 137 -11.46 -5.00 13.67
CA GLY A 137 -10.49 -4.89 14.78
C GLY A 137 -10.56 -3.63 15.63
N GLY A 138 -11.59 -2.79 15.50
CA GLY A 138 -11.73 -1.58 16.34
C GLY A 138 -12.00 -1.91 17.82
N PRO A 139 -11.62 -1.00 18.76
CA PRO A 139 -11.75 -1.22 20.21
C PRO A 139 -13.18 -1.53 20.66
N ASP A 140 -14.17 -1.04 19.94
CA ASP A 140 -15.60 -1.21 20.18
C ASP A 140 -16.27 -2.18 19.18
N GLY A 141 -15.45 -2.94 18.42
CA GLY A 141 -15.91 -3.78 17.32
C GLY A 141 -16.22 -3.01 16.04
N SER A 142 -15.94 -1.71 15.99
CA SER A 142 -16.12 -0.89 14.79
C SER A 142 -15.18 -1.33 13.67
N PRO A 143 -15.60 -1.19 12.40
CA PRO A 143 -14.72 -1.48 11.28
C PRO A 143 -13.55 -0.48 11.20
N LEU A 144 -12.34 -1.01 10.98
CA LEU A 144 -11.15 -0.22 10.69
C LEU A 144 -10.78 -0.36 9.21
N PRO A 145 -10.15 0.66 8.61
CA PRO A 145 -9.60 0.54 7.27
C PRO A 145 -8.56 -0.58 7.19
N LYS A 146 -8.69 -1.46 6.20
CA LYS A 146 -7.70 -2.48 5.91
C LYS A 146 -6.49 -1.87 5.20
N TYR A 147 -6.74 -0.92 4.31
CA TYR A 147 -5.71 -0.24 3.53
C TYR A 147 -5.33 1.07 4.22
N GLY A 148 -4.13 1.16 4.77
CA GLY A 148 -3.60 2.39 5.37
C GLY A 148 -3.18 3.43 4.35
N GLY A 149 -3.15 3.07 3.06
CA GLY A 149 -2.84 3.93 1.94
C GLY A 149 -2.87 3.22 0.60
N TYR A 150 -2.47 3.94 -0.45
CA TYR A 150 -2.41 3.47 -1.83
C TYR A 150 -1.14 3.98 -2.50
N ALA A 151 -0.76 3.36 -3.63
CA ALA A 151 0.19 3.90 -4.59
C ALA A 151 -0.45 4.01 -5.97
N ILE A 152 0.00 5.00 -6.76
CA ILE A 152 -0.27 5.10 -8.20
C ILE A 152 1.05 4.82 -8.91
N TYR A 153 1.06 3.77 -9.72
CA TYR A 153 2.24 3.37 -10.48
C TYR A 153 1.83 3.04 -11.91
N ALA A 154 2.57 3.60 -12.88
CA ALA A 154 2.20 3.39 -14.30
C ALA A 154 0.70 3.66 -14.54
N ASN A 155 -0.02 2.70 -15.10
CA ASN A 155 -1.44 2.78 -15.41
C ASN A 155 -2.36 2.19 -14.34
N PHE A 156 -1.87 1.93 -13.12
CA PHE A 156 -2.72 1.35 -12.07
C PHE A 156 -2.61 2.08 -10.73
N ILE A 157 -3.66 1.93 -9.94
CA ILE A 157 -3.71 2.28 -8.53
C ILE A 157 -3.77 0.99 -7.73
N ILE A 158 -2.95 0.88 -6.70
CA ILE A 158 -2.95 -0.26 -5.79
C ILE A 158 -3.14 0.21 -4.35
N LEU A 159 -4.22 -0.27 -3.71
CA LEU A 159 -4.44 -0.11 -2.29
C LEU A 159 -3.80 -1.29 -1.57
N CYS A 160 -2.98 -1.01 -0.58
CA CYS A 160 -2.18 -2.02 0.09
C CYS A 160 -2.51 -2.11 1.58
N GLU A 161 -2.58 -3.33 2.06
CA GLU A 161 -2.79 -3.62 3.47
C GLU A 161 -1.73 -2.91 4.33
N GLY A 162 -2.19 -2.27 5.41
CA GLY A 162 -1.33 -1.56 6.37
C GLY A 162 -2.12 -0.68 7.32
N VAL A 163 -1.54 -0.38 8.48
CA VAL A 163 -2.20 0.42 9.53
C VAL A 163 -2.05 1.93 9.33
N ASN A 164 -1.16 2.35 8.43
CA ASN A 164 -0.92 3.73 8.06
C ASN A 164 -0.29 3.80 6.66
N LEU A 165 -0.13 5.02 6.14
CA LEU A 165 0.41 5.27 4.80
C LEU A 165 1.82 4.67 4.63
N GLU A 166 2.71 4.83 5.60
CA GLU A 166 4.09 4.35 5.50
C GLU A 166 4.15 2.83 5.36
N GLN A 167 3.41 2.11 6.20
CA GLN A 167 3.35 0.65 6.12
C GLN A 167 2.70 0.17 4.82
N SER A 168 1.61 0.85 4.39
CA SER A 168 0.96 0.50 3.12
C SER A 168 1.87 0.75 1.91
N LEU A 169 2.60 1.86 1.87
CA LEU A 169 3.58 2.13 0.81
C LEU A 169 4.72 1.10 0.82
N TYR A 170 5.17 0.67 1.99
CA TYR A 170 6.13 -0.43 2.09
C TYR A 170 5.55 -1.73 1.50
N THR A 171 4.30 -2.07 1.83
CA THR A 171 3.61 -3.25 1.27
C THR A 171 3.42 -3.12 -0.25
N CYS A 172 3.02 -1.93 -0.74
CA CYS A 172 2.92 -1.64 -2.18
C CYS A 172 4.26 -1.82 -2.89
N SER A 173 5.34 -1.30 -2.30
CA SER A 173 6.68 -1.36 -2.91
C SER A 173 7.15 -2.80 -3.15
N LYS A 174 6.79 -3.74 -2.29
CA LYS A 174 7.19 -5.14 -2.43
C LYS A 174 6.64 -5.75 -3.73
N ILE A 175 5.33 -5.64 -3.96
CA ILE A 175 4.73 -6.20 -5.17
C ILE A 175 5.11 -5.40 -6.42
N ILE A 176 5.23 -4.06 -6.34
CA ILE A 176 5.63 -3.23 -7.48
C ILE A 176 7.08 -3.53 -7.89
N ASN A 177 7.99 -3.71 -6.94
CA ASN A 177 9.38 -4.08 -7.26
C ASN A 177 9.47 -5.45 -7.94
N GLU A 178 8.63 -6.42 -7.57
CA GLU A 178 8.57 -7.72 -8.26
C GLU A 178 8.01 -7.58 -9.70
N LEU A 179 7.10 -6.62 -9.95
CA LEU A 179 6.59 -6.35 -11.30
C LEU A 179 7.65 -5.73 -12.23
N THR A 180 8.66 -5.06 -11.67
CA THR A 180 9.66 -4.30 -12.43
C THR A 180 11.00 -5.03 -12.60
N ASN A 181 11.18 -6.20 -11.99
CA ASN A 181 12.36 -7.05 -12.09
C ASN A 181 12.19 -8.14 -13.15
#